data_312d7dc61915c8e335b08f673df3b658
#
_entry.id   312d7dc61915c8e335b08f673df3b658
#
_cell.length_a   1.000
_cell.length_b   1.000
_cell.length_c   1.000
_cell.angle_alpha   90.00
_cell.angle_beta   90.00
_cell.angle_gamma   90.00
#
_symmetry.space_group_name_H-M   'P 1'
#
loop_
_entity.id
_entity.type
_entity.pdbx_description
1 polymer ?
#
loop_
_entity_poly.entity_id
_entity_poly.type
_entity_poly.pdbx_seq_one_letter_code
_entity_poly.pdbx_strand_id
1 'polypeptide(L)'
;ASFSHIADKSGSIQIYVTRQDIGEENYLSYKKDYDIGDIFGFKGYVFKTQTGEVSVHVTELTLLSKALLPLPEKYNGLQNQDLKYRLRHLDLIMNRDVRKTFETRSKILKEIRAYLDGQGYLEVDTPVLLTLEIGADARPFKTHHNALDIDMYMRIETELYLKRLIVGGMDRVYEVGRIFRNEGMDAFHNPEFTSIEMYQAYSDYFDMMDLIEDLYKTVTLKVAGTLDITYQGT
;
A
#
# COMPACT_ATOMS: atom_id res chain seq x y z
N ALA A 1 15.03 -29.93 21.89
CA ALA A 1 14.53 -29.46 20.63
C ALA A 1 13.40 -28.42 20.84
N SER A 2 13.25 -27.51 19.93
CA SER A 2 12.20 -26.48 19.95
C SER A 2 11.58 -26.30 18.56
N PHE A 3 10.30 -26.00 18.53
CA PHE A 3 9.59 -25.61 17.34
C PHE A 3 9.21 -24.13 17.43
N SER A 4 9.33 -23.41 16.33
CA SER A 4 8.87 -22.03 16.19
C SER A 4 8.34 -21.80 14.77
N HIS A 5 7.56 -20.75 14.58
CA HIS A 5 7.12 -20.32 13.27
C HIS A 5 7.85 -19.06 12.87
N ILE A 6 8.36 -19.06 11.67
CA ILE A 6 8.92 -17.88 11.05
C ILE A 6 8.09 -17.47 9.86
N ALA A 7 8.20 -16.22 9.50
CA ALA A 7 7.40 -15.66 8.45
C ALA A 7 8.13 -14.57 7.69
N ASP A 8 7.88 -14.56 6.39
CA ASP A 8 8.27 -13.47 5.51
C ASP A 8 7.08 -13.03 4.63
N LYS A 9 7.38 -12.33 3.53
CA LYS A 9 6.34 -11.89 2.61
C LYS A 9 5.67 -13.06 1.86
N SER A 10 6.33 -14.21 1.71
CA SER A 10 5.81 -15.37 0.97
C SER A 10 4.89 -16.25 1.81
N GLY A 11 5.02 -16.17 3.14
CA GLY A 11 4.20 -16.98 4.03
C GLY A 11 4.84 -17.25 5.39
N SER A 12 4.42 -18.35 6.00
CA SER A 12 4.92 -18.83 7.29
C SER A 12 5.30 -20.30 7.18
N ILE A 13 6.39 -20.67 7.82
CA ILE A 13 6.85 -22.05 7.91
C ILE A 13 7.30 -22.36 9.33
N GLN A 14 7.05 -23.61 9.77
CA GLN A 14 7.59 -24.10 11.03
C GLN A 14 9.09 -24.38 10.88
N ILE A 15 9.87 -24.05 11.88
CA ILE A 15 11.27 -24.45 12.03
C ILE A 15 11.43 -25.38 13.21
N TYR A 16 12.33 -26.34 13.07
CA TYR A 16 12.74 -27.27 14.09
C TYR A 16 14.22 -27.04 14.42
N VAL A 17 14.49 -26.68 15.66
CA VAL A 17 15.82 -26.31 16.14
C VAL A 17 16.26 -27.26 17.22
N THR A 18 17.44 -27.87 17.06
CA THR A 18 17.99 -28.77 18.08
C THR A 18 19.34 -28.26 18.60
N ARG A 19 19.68 -28.69 19.81
CA ARG A 19 20.99 -28.43 20.41
C ARG A 19 22.11 -29.10 19.65
N GLN A 20 21.84 -30.28 19.08
CA GLN A 20 22.85 -31.09 18.37
C GLN A 20 23.27 -30.39 17.07
N ASP A 21 22.36 -29.73 16.37
CA ASP A 21 22.63 -29.17 15.04
C ASP A 21 23.27 -27.76 15.12
N ILE A 22 22.79 -26.90 16.01
CA ILE A 22 23.26 -25.50 16.11
C ILE A 22 24.27 -25.27 17.25
N GLY A 23 24.56 -26.30 18.04
CA GLY A 23 25.43 -26.20 19.21
C GLY A 23 24.69 -25.72 20.47
N GLU A 24 25.28 -26.03 21.64
CA GLU A 24 24.63 -25.74 22.93
C GLU A 24 24.48 -24.24 23.20
N GLU A 25 25.52 -23.46 22.94
CA GLU A 25 25.54 -22.02 23.16
C GLU A 25 24.47 -21.31 22.32
N ASN A 26 24.45 -21.55 21.03
CA ASN A 26 23.45 -20.99 20.10
C ASN A 26 22.01 -21.41 20.49
N TYR A 27 21.85 -22.67 20.92
CA TYR A 27 20.53 -23.15 21.33
C TYR A 27 20.05 -22.50 22.63
N LEU A 28 20.95 -22.23 23.59
CA LEU A 28 20.62 -21.52 24.82
C LEU A 28 20.27 -20.05 24.53
N SER A 29 21.04 -19.37 23.69
CA SER A 29 20.76 -18.02 23.23
C SER A 29 19.42 -17.95 22.50
N TYR A 30 19.15 -18.87 21.57
CA TYR A 30 17.85 -18.95 20.89
C TYR A 30 16.67 -19.10 21.87
N LYS A 31 16.82 -19.81 22.97
CA LYS A 31 15.75 -19.98 23.97
C LYS A 31 15.58 -18.83 24.94
N LYS A 32 16.66 -18.10 25.24
CA LYS A 32 16.67 -17.08 26.29
C LYS A 32 16.59 -15.66 25.74
N ASP A 33 17.26 -15.44 24.61
CA ASP A 33 17.54 -14.08 24.11
C ASP A 33 16.71 -13.72 22.87
N TYR A 34 16.06 -14.72 22.21
CA TYR A 34 15.25 -14.47 21.03
C TYR A 34 13.78 -14.30 21.41
N ASP A 35 13.18 -13.24 20.87
CA ASP A 35 11.81 -12.84 21.12
C ASP A 35 10.98 -12.84 19.84
N ILE A 36 9.66 -12.78 20.02
CA ILE A 36 8.72 -12.60 18.91
C ILE A 36 8.94 -11.21 18.31
N GLY A 37 9.17 -11.17 17.01
CA GLY A 37 9.50 -9.94 16.28
C GLY A 37 10.97 -9.82 15.91
N ASP A 38 11.84 -10.66 16.46
CA ASP A 38 13.23 -10.74 16.02
C ASP A 38 13.32 -11.18 14.56
N ILE A 39 14.32 -10.68 13.86
CA ILE A 39 14.62 -11.06 12.50
C ILE A 39 15.88 -11.91 12.51
N PHE A 40 15.80 -13.09 11.94
CA PHE A 40 16.94 -13.97 11.84
C PHE A 40 16.99 -14.73 10.51
N GLY A 41 18.21 -15.09 10.11
CA GLY A 41 18.50 -15.98 9.01
C GLY A 41 18.75 -17.40 9.50
N PHE A 42 18.39 -18.37 8.68
CA PHE A 42 18.67 -19.76 8.99
C PHE A 42 18.99 -20.54 7.72
N LYS A 43 19.77 -21.64 7.88
CA LYS A 43 19.95 -22.66 6.87
C LYS A 43 19.42 -23.98 7.41
N GLY A 44 18.98 -24.84 6.52
CA GLY A 44 18.46 -26.15 6.89
C GLY A 44 17.87 -26.89 5.69
N TYR A 45 17.22 -27.98 5.97
CA TYR A 45 16.55 -28.82 4.97
C TYR A 45 15.08 -29.04 5.34
N VAL A 46 14.25 -29.20 4.32
CA VAL A 46 12.80 -29.40 4.49
C VAL A 46 12.53 -30.84 4.86
N PHE A 47 11.66 -31.09 5.83
CA PHE A 47 11.19 -32.39 6.23
C PHE A 47 9.71 -32.35 6.64
N LYS A 48 9.08 -33.50 6.79
CA LYS A 48 7.75 -33.61 7.38
C LYS A 48 7.88 -34.14 8.81
N THR A 49 7.18 -33.48 9.73
CA THR A 49 7.05 -33.95 11.12
C THR A 49 6.22 -35.24 11.17
N GLN A 50 6.21 -35.91 12.32
CA GLN A 50 5.36 -37.10 12.53
C GLN A 50 3.86 -36.78 12.40
N THR A 51 3.46 -35.54 12.66
CA THR A 51 2.10 -35.04 12.49
C THR A 51 1.79 -34.60 11.07
N GLY A 52 2.76 -34.69 10.13
CA GLY A 52 2.59 -34.37 8.73
C GLY A 52 2.86 -32.90 8.37
N GLU A 53 3.26 -32.05 9.33
CA GLU A 53 3.56 -30.63 9.08
C GLU A 53 4.89 -30.46 8.34
N VAL A 54 4.91 -29.67 7.27
CA VAL A 54 6.12 -29.33 6.53
C VAL A 54 6.93 -28.32 7.35
N SER A 55 8.16 -28.67 7.66
CA SER A 55 9.04 -27.88 8.55
C SER A 55 10.45 -27.82 7.99
N VAL A 56 11.23 -26.86 8.44
CA VAL A 56 12.68 -26.79 8.15
C VAL A 56 13.46 -27.23 9.39
N HIS A 57 14.30 -28.25 9.22
CA HIS A 57 15.28 -28.64 10.21
C HIS A 57 16.48 -27.72 10.10
N VAL A 58 16.70 -26.90 11.13
CA VAL A 58 17.68 -25.81 11.12
C VAL A 58 19.06 -26.38 11.46
N THR A 59 20.04 -26.09 10.60
CA THR A 59 21.47 -26.44 10.81
C THR A 59 22.33 -25.22 11.15
N GLU A 60 21.91 -24.03 10.74
CA GLU A 60 22.56 -22.75 11.11
C GLU A 60 21.49 -21.73 11.45
N LEU A 61 21.72 -20.91 12.47
CA LEU A 61 20.82 -19.85 12.93
C LEU A 61 21.62 -18.61 13.26
N THR A 62 21.22 -17.44 12.73
CA THR A 62 21.89 -16.18 12.96
C THR A 62 20.86 -15.08 13.26
N LEU A 63 20.97 -14.42 14.40
CA LEU A 63 20.17 -13.22 14.70
C LEU A 63 20.67 -12.06 13.82
N LEU A 64 19.76 -11.53 13.01
CA LEU A 64 20.05 -10.41 12.10
C LEU A 64 19.66 -9.07 12.70
N SER A 65 18.54 -9.03 13.44
CA SER A 65 18.06 -7.83 14.11
C SER A 65 17.21 -8.19 15.33
N LYS A 66 17.49 -7.57 16.45
CA LYS A 66 16.77 -7.74 17.71
C LYS A 66 15.58 -6.79 17.79
N ALA A 67 14.41 -7.28 18.09
CA ALA A 67 13.26 -6.46 18.47
C ALA A 67 13.44 -5.95 19.91
N LEU A 68 13.55 -4.63 20.06
CA LEU A 68 13.76 -4.01 21.39
C LEU A 68 12.46 -3.74 22.15
N LEU A 69 11.33 -3.76 21.45
CA LEU A 69 10.01 -3.59 22.03
C LEU A 69 9.15 -4.82 21.71
N PRO A 70 8.36 -5.31 22.68
CA PRO A 70 7.46 -6.43 22.44
C PRO A 70 6.37 -6.04 21.43
N LEU A 71 5.99 -6.99 20.59
CA LEU A 71 4.84 -6.80 19.73
C LEU A 71 3.55 -6.77 20.55
N PRO A 72 2.58 -5.88 20.23
CA PRO A 72 1.30 -5.87 20.91
C PRO A 72 0.54 -7.17 20.58
N GLU A 73 -0.10 -7.73 21.60
CA GLU A 73 -1.02 -8.88 21.53
C GLU A 73 -0.65 -10.06 20.62
N LYS A 74 -0.16 -11.14 21.24
CA LYS A 74 0.34 -12.34 20.56
C LYS A 74 -0.73 -13.12 19.79
N TYR A 75 -1.99 -13.13 20.22
CA TYR A 75 -3.01 -14.07 19.71
C TYR A 75 -4.11 -13.45 18.85
N ASN A 76 -4.50 -12.20 19.12
CA ASN A 76 -5.64 -11.56 18.48
C ASN A 76 -5.25 -10.51 17.43
N GLY A 77 -3.95 -10.32 17.19
CA GLY A 77 -3.46 -9.22 16.36
C GLY A 77 -3.76 -7.85 16.98
N LEU A 78 -3.45 -6.80 16.26
CA LEU A 78 -3.77 -5.43 16.68
C LEU A 78 -5.25 -5.15 16.40
N GLN A 79 -6.09 -5.04 17.45
CA GLN A 79 -7.54 -4.84 17.33
C GLN A 79 -7.94 -3.37 17.41
N ASN A 80 -7.22 -2.55 18.16
CA ASN A 80 -7.53 -1.14 18.31
C ASN A 80 -7.40 -0.38 16.98
N GLN A 81 -8.50 0.19 16.49
CA GLN A 81 -8.57 0.83 15.18
C GLN A 81 -7.67 2.06 15.07
N ASP A 82 -7.60 2.88 16.11
CA ASP A 82 -6.73 4.06 16.13
C ASP A 82 -5.25 3.66 16.05
N LEU A 83 -4.85 2.64 16.81
CA LEU A 83 -3.48 2.12 16.75
C LEU A 83 -3.14 1.49 15.41
N LYS A 84 -4.10 0.83 14.72
CA LYS A 84 -3.90 0.31 13.35
C LYS A 84 -3.52 1.41 12.37
N TYR A 85 -4.14 2.57 12.48
CA TYR A 85 -3.81 3.71 11.61
C TYR A 85 -2.53 4.42 12.01
N ARG A 86 -2.33 4.67 13.32
CA ARG A 86 -1.14 5.40 13.82
C ARG A 86 0.14 4.58 13.75
N LEU A 87 0.05 3.28 14.00
CA LEU A 87 1.16 2.35 14.01
C LEU A 87 1.02 1.32 12.88
N ARG A 88 0.89 1.79 11.65
CA ARG A 88 0.64 0.95 10.47
C ARG A 88 1.68 -0.17 10.30
N HIS A 89 2.92 0.04 10.66
CA HIS A 89 3.95 -1.00 10.63
C HIS A 89 3.63 -2.16 11.57
N LEU A 90 3.09 -1.91 12.76
CA LEU A 90 2.65 -2.96 13.68
C LEU A 90 1.41 -3.68 13.15
N ASP A 91 0.46 -2.95 12.56
CA ASP A 91 -0.70 -3.54 11.91
C ASP A 91 -0.29 -4.50 10.78
N LEU A 92 0.68 -4.12 9.95
CA LEU A 92 1.21 -4.96 8.87
C LEU A 92 1.96 -6.21 9.37
N ILE A 93 2.59 -6.13 10.55
CA ILE A 93 3.25 -7.28 11.18
C ILE A 93 2.21 -8.26 11.77
N MET A 94 1.24 -7.72 12.50
CA MET A 94 0.29 -8.50 13.28
C MET A 94 -0.90 -9.01 12.45
N ASN A 95 -1.38 -8.22 11.48
CA ASN A 95 -2.55 -8.48 10.66
C ASN A 95 -2.14 -8.68 9.19
N ARG A 96 -1.69 -9.88 8.86
CA ARG A 96 -1.11 -10.18 7.54
C ARG A 96 -2.02 -9.88 6.36
N ASP A 97 -3.33 -10.05 6.52
CA ASP A 97 -4.31 -9.79 5.45
C ASP A 97 -4.38 -8.31 5.06
N VAL A 98 -4.03 -7.40 5.97
CA VAL A 98 -3.93 -5.95 5.68
C VAL A 98 -2.93 -5.66 4.56
N ARG A 99 -1.84 -6.45 4.45
CA ARG A 99 -0.86 -6.31 3.37
C ARG A 99 -1.50 -6.48 1.99
N LYS A 100 -2.41 -7.46 1.84
CA LYS A 100 -3.13 -7.70 0.58
C LYS A 100 -3.91 -6.47 0.12
N THR A 101 -4.50 -5.71 1.05
CA THR A 101 -5.21 -4.46 0.72
C THR A 101 -4.28 -3.45 0.05
N PHE A 102 -3.06 -3.25 0.58
CA PHE A 102 -2.10 -2.32 0.00
C PHE A 102 -1.52 -2.83 -1.34
N GLU A 103 -1.27 -4.13 -1.45
CA GLU A 103 -0.83 -4.75 -2.71
C GLU A 103 -1.92 -4.62 -3.78
N THR A 104 -3.19 -4.88 -3.42
CA THR A 104 -4.34 -4.72 -4.32
C THR A 104 -4.50 -3.27 -4.76
N ARG A 105 -4.38 -2.29 -3.83
CA ARG A 105 -4.41 -0.88 -4.17
C ARG A 105 -3.32 -0.50 -5.19
N SER A 106 -2.10 -0.98 -4.98
CA SER A 106 -0.99 -0.72 -5.91
C SER A 106 -1.25 -1.37 -7.27
N LYS A 107 -1.82 -2.58 -7.30
CA LYS A 107 -2.20 -3.26 -8.53
C LYS A 107 -3.31 -2.51 -9.28
N ILE A 108 -4.34 -2.02 -8.58
CA ILE A 108 -5.41 -1.19 -9.17
C ILE A 108 -4.81 0.03 -9.88
N LEU A 109 -3.97 0.81 -9.21
CA LEU A 109 -3.34 2.00 -9.81
C LEU A 109 -2.49 1.66 -11.03
N LYS A 110 -1.77 0.54 -10.99
CA LYS A 110 -0.99 0.06 -12.13
C LYS A 110 -1.88 -0.28 -13.33
N GLU A 111 -2.99 -0.99 -13.09
CA GLU A 111 -3.90 -1.40 -14.17
C GLU A 111 -4.69 -0.21 -14.73
N ILE A 112 -5.03 0.81 -13.93
CA ILE A 112 -5.62 2.05 -14.41
C ILE A 112 -4.66 2.76 -15.37
N ARG A 113 -3.38 2.92 -14.98
CA ARG A 113 -2.37 3.51 -15.87
C ARG A 113 -2.23 2.72 -17.17
N ALA A 114 -2.07 1.41 -17.08
CA ALA A 114 -1.95 0.55 -18.25
C ALA A 114 -3.17 0.63 -19.19
N TYR A 115 -4.37 0.79 -18.62
CA TYR A 115 -5.58 0.98 -19.40
C TYR A 115 -5.58 2.32 -20.14
N LEU A 116 -5.33 3.42 -19.42
CA LEU A 116 -5.33 4.77 -19.98
C LEU A 116 -4.23 4.94 -21.04
N ASP A 117 -3.02 4.44 -20.77
CA ASP A 117 -1.91 4.41 -21.75
C ASP A 117 -2.31 3.64 -23.01
N GLY A 118 -2.99 2.48 -22.82
CA GLY A 118 -3.53 1.68 -23.93
C GLY A 118 -4.62 2.38 -24.76
N GLN A 119 -5.33 3.33 -24.16
CA GLN A 119 -6.31 4.20 -24.83
C GLN A 119 -5.67 5.44 -25.46
N GLY A 120 -4.35 5.58 -25.39
CA GLY A 120 -3.59 6.69 -25.95
C GLY A 120 -3.61 7.98 -25.13
N TYR A 121 -3.91 7.87 -23.83
CA TYR A 121 -3.74 8.99 -22.91
C TYR A 121 -2.27 9.13 -22.51
N LEU A 122 -1.84 10.37 -22.30
CA LEU A 122 -0.52 10.71 -21.75
C LEU A 122 -0.66 11.03 -20.26
N GLU A 123 0.08 10.33 -19.39
CA GLU A 123 0.21 10.72 -17.99
C GLU A 123 1.05 11.99 -17.88
N VAL A 124 0.56 12.96 -17.14
CA VAL A 124 1.24 14.25 -16.92
C VAL A 124 1.32 14.58 -15.45
N ASP A 125 2.28 15.42 -15.07
CA ASP A 125 2.43 16.01 -13.75
C ASP A 125 2.19 17.51 -13.84
N THR A 126 1.21 18.00 -13.09
CA THR A 126 0.91 19.44 -12.99
C THR A 126 1.32 19.99 -11.63
N PRO A 127 1.48 21.33 -11.48
CA PRO A 127 1.95 21.92 -10.24
C PRO A 127 1.08 21.60 -9.02
N VAL A 128 1.72 21.22 -7.92
CA VAL A 128 1.07 21.03 -6.61
C VAL A 128 0.91 22.35 -5.87
N LEU A 129 1.87 23.27 -6.01
CA LEU A 129 1.85 24.59 -5.40
C LEU A 129 1.32 25.60 -6.41
N LEU A 130 0.26 26.32 -6.03
CA LEU A 130 -0.45 27.27 -6.86
C LEU A 130 -0.39 28.66 -6.26
N THR A 131 -0.37 29.69 -7.08
CA THR A 131 -0.46 31.10 -6.66
C THR A 131 -1.90 31.60 -6.49
N LEU A 132 -2.86 30.79 -6.94
CA LEU A 132 -4.28 31.12 -6.89
C LEU A 132 -5.05 29.96 -6.25
N GLU A 133 -6.07 30.31 -5.48
CA GLU A 133 -7.06 29.39 -4.92
C GLU A 133 -8.16 29.17 -5.96
N ILE A 134 -8.07 28.08 -6.71
CA ILE A 134 -8.96 27.79 -7.85
C ILE A 134 -9.31 26.31 -7.93
N GLY A 135 -10.43 26.01 -8.54
CA GLY A 135 -10.78 24.75 -9.15
C GLY A 135 -11.91 23.97 -8.48
N ALA A 136 -12.12 24.12 -7.18
CA ALA A 136 -13.19 23.43 -6.46
C ALA A 136 -13.70 24.25 -5.27
N ASP A 137 -14.90 23.94 -4.78
CA ASP A 137 -15.43 24.50 -3.54
C ASP A 137 -14.85 23.71 -2.35
N ALA A 138 -13.55 23.91 -2.08
CA ALA A 138 -12.82 23.29 -1.00
C ALA A 138 -11.79 24.26 -0.41
N ARG A 139 -11.44 24.09 0.86
CA ARG A 139 -10.44 24.94 1.52
C ARG A 139 -9.03 24.43 1.23
N PRO A 140 -8.11 25.24 0.67
CA PRO A 140 -6.73 24.83 0.45
C PRO A 140 -5.90 24.91 1.73
N PHE A 141 -4.80 24.15 1.75
CA PHE A 141 -3.69 24.43 2.66
C PHE A 141 -2.88 25.61 2.10
N LYS A 142 -2.56 26.56 2.96
CA LYS A 142 -1.75 27.74 2.61
C LYS A 142 -0.31 27.53 3.04
N THR A 143 0.62 28.01 2.23
CA THR A 143 2.06 28.04 2.52
C THR A 143 2.65 29.34 1.99
N HIS A 144 3.94 29.58 2.26
CA HIS A 144 4.63 30.79 1.83
C HIS A 144 5.90 30.44 1.06
N HIS A 145 6.11 31.07 -0.09
CA HIS A 145 7.33 30.94 -0.89
C HIS A 145 8.33 32.00 -0.50
N ASN A 146 9.30 31.64 0.35
CA ASN A 146 10.23 32.58 0.97
C ASN A 146 11.03 33.42 -0.04
N ALA A 147 11.50 32.83 -1.13
CA ALA A 147 12.34 33.54 -2.10
C ALA A 147 11.57 34.57 -2.95
N LEU A 148 10.28 34.35 -3.15
CA LEU A 148 9.42 35.26 -3.91
C LEU A 148 8.55 36.15 -3.02
N ASP A 149 8.54 35.90 -1.72
CA ASP A 149 7.74 36.58 -0.71
C ASP A 149 6.24 36.62 -1.08
N ILE A 150 5.68 35.46 -1.50
CA ILE A 150 4.29 35.29 -1.89
C ILE A 150 3.63 34.13 -1.18
N ASP A 151 2.33 34.26 -0.89
CA ASP A 151 1.53 33.15 -0.42
C ASP A 151 1.22 32.19 -1.58
N MET A 152 1.25 30.88 -1.27
CA MET A 152 0.92 29.82 -2.18
C MET A 152 -0.09 28.86 -1.54
N TYR A 153 -0.75 28.10 -2.37
CA TYR A 153 -1.79 27.15 -1.99
C TYR A 153 -1.44 25.76 -2.50
N MET A 154 -1.66 24.73 -1.69
CA MET A 154 -1.63 23.36 -2.18
C MET A 154 -2.89 23.11 -3.00
N ARG A 155 -2.74 22.46 -4.14
CA ARG A 155 -3.85 22.20 -5.07
C ARG A 155 -4.98 21.42 -4.44
N ILE A 156 -6.20 21.80 -4.74
CA ILE A 156 -7.44 21.13 -4.33
C ILE A 156 -8.05 20.28 -5.46
N GLU A 157 -7.49 20.39 -6.68
CA GLU A 157 -7.86 19.66 -7.91
C GLU A 157 -6.75 19.81 -8.98
N THR A 158 -6.87 19.14 -10.13
CA THR A 158 -5.92 19.22 -11.25
C THR A 158 -6.55 19.79 -12.54
N GLU A 159 -7.85 20.02 -12.56
CA GLU A 159 -8.69 20.35 -13.71
C GLU A 159 -8.12 21.44 -14.60
N LEU A 160 -7.81 22.60 -14.03
CA LEU A 160 -7.42 23.78 -14.81
C LEU A 160 -6.15 23.52 -15.63
N TYR A 161 -5.16 22.87 -15.06
CA TYR A 161 -3.90 22.58 -15.76
C TYR A 161 -4.09 21.54 -16.85
N LEU A 162 -4.88 20.50 -16.60
CA LEU A 162 -5.20 19.48 -17.60
C LEU A 162 -5.96 20.10 -18.78
N LYS A 163 -6.93 21.00 -18.52
CA LYS A 163 -7.62 21.75 -19.58
C LYS A 163 -6.67 22.64 -20.40
N ARG A 164 -5.66 23.25 -19.77
CA ARG A 164 -4.64 24.03 -20.47
C ARG A 164 -3.80 23.16 -21.41
N LEU A 165 -3.52 21.91 -21.04
CA LEU A 165 -2.80 20.97 -21.90
C LEU A 165 -3.65 20.58 -23.11
N ILE A 166 -4.97 20.38 -22.93
CA ILE A 166 -5.88 20.17 -24.07
C ILE A 166 -5.89 21.38 -25.02
N VAL A 167 -5.98 22.59 -24.49
CA VAL A 167 -5.87 23.81 -25.29
C VAL A 167 -4.53 23.93 -26.01
N GLY A 168 -3.45 23.42 -25.37
CA GLY A 168 -2.11 23.33 -25.93
C GLY A 168 -1.92 22.27 -27.01
N GLY A 169 -2.98 21.49 -27.33
CA GLY A 169 -2.94 20.49 -28.41
C GLY A 169 -2.63 19.06 -27.94
N MET A 170 -2.70 18.77 -26.65
CA MET A 170 -2.63 17.40 -26.15
C MET A 170 -4.03 16.79 -26.11
N ASP A 171 -4.36 15.92 -27.06
CA ASP A 171 -5.72 15.43 -27.25
C ASP A 171 -6.26 14.57 -26.11
N ARG A 172 -5.37 13.85 -25.38
CA ARG A 172 -5.74 12.96 -24.28
C ARG A 172 -4.68 13.03 -23.18
N VAL A 173 -5.07 13.49 -22.00
CA VAL A 173 -4.19 13.60 -20.83
C VAL A 173 -4.86 13.07 -19.58
N TYR A 174 -4.08 12.55 -18.67
CA TYR A 174 -4.53 12.21 -17.32
C TYR A 174 -3.44 12.48 -16.30
N GLU A 175 -3.84 12.65 -15.06
CA GLU A 175 -2.92 12.75 -13.92
C GLU A 175 -3.40 11.88 -12.77
N VAL A 176 -2.49 11.12 -12.17
CA VAL A 176 -2.68 10.40 -10.90
C VAL A 176 -1.96 11.19 -9.83
N GLY A 177 -2.65 12.10 -9.17
CA GLY A 177 -2.03 13.08 -8.29
C GLY A 177 -2.59 13.09 -6.86
N ARG A 178 -1.79 13.67 -5.95
CA ARG A 178 -2.25 14.03 -4.61
C ARG A 178 -3.02 15.33 -4.65
N ILE A 179 -4.17 15.32 -3.98
CA ILE A 179 -5.06 16.44 -3.78
C ILE A 179 -5.12 16.75 -2.29
N PHE A 180 -5.23 18.02 -1.95
CA PHE A 180 -5.15 18.52 -0.58
C PHE A 180 -6.35 19.41 -0.25
N ARG A 181 -7.17 19.00 0.72
CA ARG A 181 -8.33 19.76 1.18
C ARG A 181 -8.26 19.93 2.69
N ASN A 182 -8.12 21.18 3.15
CA ASN A 182 -8.01 21.53 4.57
C ASN A 182 -9.39 21.56 5.24
N GLU A 183 -9.99 20.38 5.33
CA GLU A 183 -11.34 20.15 5.84
C GLU A 183 -11.34 19.08 6.92
N GLY A 184 -12.52 18.72 7.42
CA GLY A 184 -12.66 17.68 8.45
C GLY A 184 -12.20 16.30 7.98
N MET A 185 -11.83 15.43 8.93
CA MET A 185 -11.46 14.03 8.69
C MET A 185 -12.52 13.10 9.26
N ASP A 186 -12.80 12.03 8.54
CA ASP A 186 -13.62 10.91 8.99
C ASP A 186 -13.10 9.58 8.40
N ALA A 187 -13.90 8.52 8.50
CA ALA A 187 -13.52 7.21 7.97
C ALA A 187 -13.36 7.17 6.43
N PHE A 188 -13.95 8.12 5.72
CA PHE A 188 -13.99 8.19 4.24
C PHE A 188 -13.26 9.41 3.69
N HIS A 189 -13.02 10.44 4.51
CA HIS A 189 -12.42 11.69 4.11
C HIS A 189 -11.07 11.92 4.80
N ASN A 190 -10.05 12.14 4.00
CA ASN A 190 -8.71 12.47 4.45
C ASN A 190 -8.28 13.81 3.84
N PRO A 191 -7.60 14.70 4.56
CA PRO A 191 -7.17 16.00 4.03
C PRO A 191 -6.20 15.89 2.85
N GLU A 192 -5.54 14.75 2.67
CA GLU A 192 -4.79 14.43 1.46
C GLU A 192 -5.26 13.08 0.90
N PHE A 193 -5.53 13.02 -0.40
CA PHE A 193 -5.97 11.80 -1.06
C PHE A 193 -5.45 11.73 -2.50
N THR A 194 -5.46 10.53 -3.07
CA THR A 194 -5.13 10.34 -4.48
C THR A 194 -6.38 10.51 -5.32
N SER A 195 -6.31 11.40 -6.32
CA SER A 195 -7.32 11.54 -7.37
C SER A 195 -6.74 11.14 -8.72
N ILE A 196 -7.62 10.74 -9.62
CA ILE A 196 -7.31 10.53 -11.03
C ILE A 196 -8.27 11.39 -11.81
N GLU A 197 -7.72 12.30 -12.59
CA GLU A 197 -8.49 13.12 -13.51
C GLU A 197 -7.99 12.88 -14.94
N MET A 198 -8.92 12.87 -15.89
CA MET A 198 -8.62 12.63 -17.30
C MET A 198 -9.44 13.56 -18.18
N TYR A 199 -8.82 14.03 -19.26
CA TYR A 199 -9.43 14.94 -20.21
C TYR A 199 -9.14 14.46 -21.64
N GLN A 200 -10.15 14.55 -22.50
CA GLN A 200 -10.07 14.13 -23.89
C GLN A 200 -10.74 15.18 -24.78
N ALA A 201 -10.01 15.62 -25.80
CA ALA A 201 -10.55 16.47 -26.85
C ALA A 201 -11.50 15.68 -27.76
N TYR A 202 -12.43 16.37 -28.42
CA TYR A 202 -13.38 15.83 -29.40
C TYR A 202 -14.28 14.72 -28.87
N SER A 203 -14.56 14.73 -27.56
CA SER A 203 -15.41 13.76 -26.87
C SER A 203 -16.49 14.48 -26.09
N ASP A 204 -17.63 13.85 -25.97
CA ASP A 204 -18.70 14.31 -25.12
C ASP A 204 -18.80 13.47 -23.82
N TYR A 205 -19.81 13.74 -23.01
CA TYR A 205 -19.97 13.04 -21.73
C TYR A 205 -20.38 11.57 -21.92
N PHE A 206 -21.00 11.19 -23.04
CA PHE A 206 -21.32 9.79 -23.31
C PHE A 206 -20.04 8.98 -23.59
N ASP A 207 -19.12 9.52 -24.38
CA ASP A 207 -17.82 8.90 -24.62
C ASP A 207 -17.07 8.66 -23.30
N MET A 208 -17.13 9.63 -22.37
CA MET A 208 -16.49 9.52 -21.06
C MET A 208 -17.21 8.50 -20.14
N MET A 209 -18.52 8.38 -20.24
CA MET A 209 -19.29 7.33 -19.52
C MET A 209 -18.86 5.93 -19.98
N ASP A 210 -18.78 5.72 -21.28
CA ASP A 210 -18.36 4.43 -21.86
C ASP A 210 -16.91 4.10 -21.47
N LEU A 211 -16.02 5.09 -21.53
CA LEU A 211 -14.62 4.95 -21.11
C LEU A 211 -14.51 4.51 -19.64
N ILE A 212 -15.24 5.16 -18.75
CA ILE A 212 -15.22 4.86 -17.32
C ILE A 212 -15.81 3.48 -17.03
N GLU A 213 -16.90 3.13 -17.69
CA GLU A 213 -17.50 1.79 -17.54
C GLU A 213 -16.52 0.70 -17.96
N ASP A 214 -15.86 0.85 -19.11
CA ASP A 214 -14.86 -0.10 -19.60
C ASP A 214 -13.61 -0.15 -18.72
N LEU A 215 -13.15 1.00 -18.23
CA LEU A 215 -12.07 1.10 -17.26
C LEU A 215 -12.36 0.26 -15.99
N TYR A 216 -13.55 0.44 -15.38
CA TYR A 216 -13.94 -0.30 -14.18
C TYR A 216 -14.01 -1.80 -14.45
N LYS A 217 -14.64 -2.22 -15.54
CA LYS A 217 -14.73 -3.65 -15.93
C LYS A 217 -13.34 -4.25 -16.13
N THR A 218 -12.50 -3.56 -16.90
CA THR A 218 -11.16 -4.04 -17.25
C THR A 218 -10.28 -4.16 -16.01
N VAL A 219 -10.23 -3.13 -15.17
CA VAL A 219 -9.42 -3.13 -13.95
C VAL A 219 -9.92 -4.19 -12.96
N THR A 220 -11.24 -4.30 -12.79
CA THR A 220 -11.82 -5.32 -11.89
C THR A 220 -11.45 -6.73 -12.34
N LEU A 221 -11.60 -7.06 -13.62
CA LEU A 221 -11.20 -8.36 -14.17
C LEU A 221 -9.71 -8.65 -13.97
N LYS A 222 -8.84 -7.68 -14.21
CA LYS A 222 -7.39 -7.85 -14.07
C LYS A 222 -6.94 -7.98 -12.62
N VAL A 223 -7.63 -7.35 -11.68
CA VAL A 223 -7.26 -7.33 -10.27
C VAL A 223 -7.93 -8.46 -9.49
N ALA A 224 -9.24 -8.65 -9.66
CA ALA A 224 -10.04 -9.62 -8.91
C ALA A 224 -10.24 -10.94 -9.67
N GLY A 225 -10.07 -10.96 -11.00
CA GLY A 225 -10.31 -12.13 -11.84
C GLY A 225 -11.78 -12.40 -12.17
N THR A 226 -12.70 -11.58 -11.65
CA THR A 226 -14.14 -11.66 -11.87
C THR A 226 -14.76 -10.28 -11.76
N LEU A 227 -15.94 -10.07 -12.37
CA LEU A 227 -16.76 -8.88 -12.15
C LEU A 227 -17.69 -9.03 -10.92
N ASP A 228 -17.94 -10.25 -10.50
CA ASP A 228 -18.74 -10.53 -9.30
C ASP A 228 -17.82 -10.43 -8.07
N ILE A 229 -17.78 -9.26 -7.46
CA ILE A 229 -16.98 -8.99 -6.27
C ILE A 229 -17.87 -8.84 -5.05
N THR A 230 -17.46 -9.44 -3.94
CA THR A 230 -18.12 -9.23 -2.64
C THR A 230 -17.59 -7.95 -2.01
N TYR A 231 -18.46 -7.02 -1.69
CA TYR A 231 -18.15 -5.78 -0.99
C TYR A 231 -18.85 -5.73 0.36
N GLN A 232 -18.08 -5.59 1.45
CA GLN A 232 -18.60 -5.57 2.84
C GLN A 232 -19.52 -6.73 3.21
N GLY A 233 -19.31 -7.90 2.59
CA GLY A 233 -20.07 -9.12 2.89
C GLY A 233 -21.36 -9.30 2.08
N THR A 234 -21.61 -8.44 1.10
CA THR A 234 -22.74 -8.52 0.15
C THR A 234 -22.25 -8.70 -1.27
#